data_0d5057094b7057f80bb42e0c6dfdb727
#
_entry.id   0d5057094b7057f80bb42e0c6dfdb727
#
_cell.length_a   1.000
_cell.length_b   1.000
_cell.length_c   1.000
_cell.angle_alpha   90.00
_cell.angle_beta   90.00
_cell.angle_gamma   90.00
#
_symmetry.space_group_name_H-M   'P 1'
#
loop_
_entity.id
_entity.type
_entity.pdbx_description
1 polymer ?
#
loop_
_entity_poly.entity_id
_entity_poly.type
_entity_poly.pdbx_seq_one_letter_code
_entity_poly.pdbx_strand_id
1 'polypeptide(L)'
;AGKRRNESPPHIFAVAEESYQGLIDRQKNQSILITGESGAGKTENTKKVIAYFASIGGSGKKKDGEIGLEEKIVQTNPVLEGWGNAKTVRNDNSSRFGKFIRIWFNHRGKLSGSDMVIYLLEKSRLTFQAELERSYHSFYMLITGAVPDIQTKCLLSSNIYDYWWVSQGKIKVDSIDDYEEMELAHQAYGILG
;
A
#
# COMPACT_ATOMS: atom_id res chain seq x y z
N ALA A 1 -31.25 0.79 3.65
CA ALA A 1 -31.63 1.11 2.28
C ALA A 1 -32.71 2.21 2.33
N GLY A 2 -32.60 3.26 1.48
CA GLY A 2 -33.64 4.30 1.35
C GLY A 2 -33.28 5.70 1.87
N LYS A 3 -32.15 5.89 2.57
CA LYS A 3 -31.71 7.25 2.94
C LYS A 3 -31.02 7.93 1.76
N ARG A 4 -31.34 9.22 1.54
CA ARG A 4 -30.64 10.02 0.54
C ARG A 4 -29.22 10.34 1.02
N ARG A 5 -28.30 10.60 0.09
CA ARG A 5 -26.89 10.90 0.38
C ARG A 5 -26.71 12.07 1.36
N ASN A 6 -27.53 13.10 1.24
CA ASN A 6 -27.51 14.28 2.11
C ASN A 6 -28.10 14.04 3.51
N GLU A 7 -28.71 12.87 3.74
CA GLU A 7 -29.25 12.46 5.05
C GLU A 7 -28.27 11.58 5.83
N SER A 8 -27.11 11.27 5.25
CA SER A 8 -26.09 10.42 5.86
C SER A 8 -24.76 11.19 6.00
N PRO A 9 -23.97 10.90 7.05
CA PRO A 9 -22.63 11.48 7.18
C PRO A 9 -21.77 11.18 5.93
N PRO A 10 -20.84 12.07 5.56
CA PRO A 10 -19.91 11.82 4.47
C PRO A 10 -19.15 10.50 4.69
N HIS A 11 -19.08 9.67 3.66
CA HIS A 11 -18.37 8.39 3.71
C HIS A 11 -17.64 8.13 2.39
N ILE A 12 -16.44 7.55 2.48
CA ILE A 12 -15.60 7.29 1.31
C ILE A 12 -16.26 6.35 0.29
N PHE A 13 -17.13 5.43 0.71
CA PHE A 13 -17.89 4.57 -0.19
C PHE A 13 -18.88 5.34 -1.05
N ALA A 14 -19.45 6.45 -0.54
CA ALA A 14 -20.33 7.28 -1.34
C ALA A 14 -19.58 7.99 -2.49
N VAL A 15 -18.33 8.37 -2.27
CA VAL A 15 -17.45 8.94 -3.32
C VAL A 15 -17.08 7.87 -4.35
N ALA A 16 -16.74 6.68 -3.87
CA ALA A 16 -16.43 5.54 -4.76
C ALA A 16 -17.64 5.14 -5.60
N GLU A 17 -18.83 5.07 -5.00
CA GLU A 17 -20.09 4.78 -5.70
C GLU A 17 -20.39 5.80 -6.79
N GLU A 18 -20.30 7.10 -6.48
CA GLU A 18 -20.54 8.16 -7.46
C GLU A 18 -19.58 8.07 -8.65
N SER A 19 -18.31 7.78 -8.40
CA SER A 19 -17.31 7.57 -9.45
C SER A 19 -17.64 6.34 -10.28
N TYR A 20 -18.07 5.24 -9.66
CA TYR A 20 -18.45 4.03 -10.37
C TYR A 20 -19.72 4.25 -11.24
N GLN A 21 -20.76 4.86 -10.69
CA GLN A 21 -21.98 5.19 -11.45
C GLN A 21 -21.66 6.17 -12.60
N GLY A 22 -20.81 7.17 -12.35
CA GLY A 22 -20.34 8.08 -13.40
C GLY A 22 -19.58 7.37 -14.53
N LEU A 23 -18.83 6.32 -14.22
CA LEU A 23 -18.15 5.48 -15.20
C LEU A 23 -19.16 4.67 -16.04
N ILE A 24 -20.11 4.01 -15.39
CA ILE A 24 -21.08 3.11 -16.04
C ILE A 24 -22.11 3.91 -16.85
N ASP A 25 -22.76 4.91 -16.24
CA ASP A 25 -23.87 5.63 -16.85
C ASP A 25 -23.42 6.59 -17.96
N ARG A 26 -22.29 7.26 -17.75
CA ARG A 26 -21.78 8.27 -18.69
C ARG A 26 -20.69 7.72 -19.63
N GLN A 27 -20.21 6.51 -19.40
CA GLN A 27 -19.10 5.88 -20.15
C GLN A 27 -17.86 6.79 -20.23
N LYS A 28 -17.58 7.52 -19.14
CA LYS A 28 -16.43 8.43 -19.03
C LYS A 28 -15.53 8.01 -17.89
N ASN A 29 -14.24 8.06 -18.13
CA ASN A 29 -13.25 7.85 -17.08
C ASN A 29 -13.49 8.79 -15.91
N GLN A 30 -13.34 8.27 -14.71
CA GLN A 30 -13.46 8.99 -13.45
C GLN A 30 -12.12 9.03 -12.73
N SER A 31 -11.91 10.02 -11.89
CA SER A 31 -10.72 10.10 -11.04
C SER A 31 -11.11 10.44 -9.61
N ILE A 32 -10.45 9.79 -8.65
CA ILE A 32 -10.57 10.07 -7.23
C ILE A 32 -9.21 10.56 -6.75
N LEU A 33 -9.15 11.82 -6.32
CA LEU A 33 -7.95 12.39 -5.72
C LEU A 33 -8.03 12.27 -4.20
N ILE A 34 -7.03 11.64 -3.59
CA ILE A 34 -6.90 11.51 -2.14
C ILE A 34 -5.65 12.28 -1.71
N THR A 35 -5.86 13.38 -0.99
CA THR A 35 -4.80 14.26 -0.51
C THR A 35 -4.94 14.54 0.99
N GLY A 36 -3.88 14.98 1.63
CA GLY A 36 -3.83 15.28 3.06
C GLY A 36 -2.42 15.19 3.61
N GLU A 37 -2.23 15.65 4.84
CA GLU A 37 -0.95 15.58 5.55
C GLU A 37 -0.51 14.15 5.85
N SER A 38 0.74 13.97 6.28
CA SER A 38 1.26 12.68 6.73
C SER A 38 0.44 12.18 7.93
N GLY A 39 0.03 10.90 7.89
CA GLY A 39 -0.83 10.32 8.93
C GLY A 39 -2.34 10.60 8.78
N ALA A 40 -2.79 11.40 7.81
CA ALA A 40 -4.22 11.72 7.62
C ALA A 40 -5.09 10.57 7.07
N GLY A 41 -4.56 9.37 6.92
CA GLY A 41 -5.33 8.20 6.47
C GLY A 41 -5.50 8.07 4.96
N LYS A 42 -4.67 8.72 4.12
CA LYS A 42 -4.76 8.63 2.65
C LYS A 42 -4.69 7.19 2.15
N THR A 43 -3.74 6.41 2.61
CA THR A 43 -3.56 5.00 2.24
C THR A 43 -4.75 4.16 2.66
N GLU A 44 -5.26 4.36 3.88
CA GLU A 44 -6.43 3.63 4.38
C GLU A 44 -7.70 3.97 3.57
N ASN A 45 -7.90 5.21 3.19
CA ASN A 45 -9.01 5.59 2.32
C ASN A 45 -8.87 4.99 0.92
N THR A 46 -7.65 4.90 0.38
CA THR A 46 -7.39 4.23 -0.89
C THR A 46 -7.74 2.75 -0.82
N LYS A 47 -7.34 2.04 0.24
CA LYS A 47 -7.71 0.63 0.48
C LYS A 47 -9.24 0.44 0.50
N LYS A 48 -9.98 1.34 1.17
CA LYS A 48 -11.45 1.31 1.22
C LYS A 48 -12.09 1.52 -0.15
N VAL A 49 -11.59 2.45 -0.96
CA VAL A 49 -12.07 2.65 -2.34
C VAL A 49 -11.87 1.40 -3.18
N ILE A 50 -10.68 0.77 -3.11
CA ILE A 50 -10.38 -0.46 -3.84
C ILE A 50 -11.30 -1.59 -3.36
N ALA A 51 -11.46 -1.78 -2.06
CA ALA A 51 -12.35 -2.78 -1.49
C ALA A 51 -13.81 -2.57 -1.93
N TYR A 52 -14.26 -1.32 -2.03
CA TYR A 52 -15.58 -1.00 -2.57
C TYR A 52 -15.71 -1.46 -4.03
N PHE A 53 -14.78 -1.09 -4.90
CA PHE A 53 -14.80 -1.52 -6.30
C PHE A 53 -14.72 -3.05 -6.46
N ALA A 54 -13.97 -3.71 -5.59
CA ALA A 54 -13.94 -5.16 -5.51
C ALA A 54 -15.31 -5.77 -5.20
N SER A 55 -16.06 -5.15 -4.27
CA SER A 55 -17.37 -5.67 -3.84
C SER A 55 -18.44 -5.54 -4.90
N ILE A 56 -18.42 -4.47 -5.71
CA ILE A 56 -19.44 -4.22 -6.75
C ILE A 56 -19.03 -4.75 -8.13
N GLY A 57 -17.73 -4.65 -8.45
CA GLY A 57 -17.15 -5.04 -9.74
C GLY A 57 -16.45 -6.39 -9.75
N GLY A 58 -16.47 -7.15 -8.66
CA GLY A 58 -15.77 -8.42 -8.54
C GLY A 58 -16.13 -9.40 -9.66
N SER A 59 -15.12 -10.03 -10.22
CA SER A 59 -15.29 -11.08 -11.24
C SER A 59 -15.96 -12.28 -10.60
N GLY A 60 -17.21 -12.55 -10.82
CA GLY A 60 -18.03 -13.71 -10.43
C GLY A 60 -17.33 -14.90 -9.72
N LYS A 61 -17.98 -16.03 -9.57
CA LYS A 61 -17.48 -17.19 -8.82
C LYS A 61 -15.99 -17.43 -9.06
N LYS A 62 -15.17 -17.17 -8.02
CA LYS A 62 -13.76 -17.59 -7.96
C LYS A 62 -13.72 -19.11 -8.07
N LYS A 63 -12.79 -19.66 -8.83
CA LYS A 63 -12.45 -21.10 -8.69
C LYS A 63 -11.84 -21.28 -7.30
N ASP A 64 -12.14 -22.37 -6.64
CA ASP A 64 -11.56 -22.67 -5.32
C ASP A 64 -10.03 -22.53 -5.38
N GLY A 65 -9.48 -21.68 -4.52
CA GLY A 65 -8.04 -21.39 -4.42
C GLY A 65 -7.49 -20.30 -5.35
N GLU A 66 -8.31 -19.65 -6.19
CA GLU A 66 -7.86 -18.57 -7.06
C GLU A 66 -7.99 -17.21 -6.36
N ILE A 67 -6.86 -16.51 -6.23
CA ILE A 67 -6.80 -15.17 -5.64
C ILE A 67 -7.34 -14.16 -6.65
N GLY A 68 -8.36 -13.39 -6.25
CA GLY A 68 -8.99 -12.39 -7.12
C GLY A 68 -8.07 -11.20 -7.41
N LEU A 69 -8.35 -10.51 -8.52
CA LEU A 69 -7.61 -9.30 -8.90
C LEU A 69 -7.67 -8.23 -7.80
N GLU A 70 -8.81 -8.06 -7.16
CA GLU A 70 -9.01 -7.14 -6.04
C GLU A 70 -8.09 -7.45 -4.86
N GLU A 71 -7.93 -8.71 -4.53
CA GLU A 71 -7.05 -9.15 -3.46
C GLU A 71 -5.59 -8.90 -3.83
N LYS A 72 -5.19 -9.19 -5.07
CA LYS A 72 -3.86 -8.85 -5.58
C LYS A 72 -3.55 -7.36 -5.48
N ILE A 73 -4.51 -6.48 -5.82
CA ILE A 73 -4.33 -5.03 -5.68
C ILE A 73 -4.10 -4.64 -4.22
N VAL A 74 -4.82 -5.24 -3.29
CA VAL A 74 -4.63 -4.99 -1.84
C VAL A 74 -3.27 -5.51 -1.38
N GLN A 75 -2.87 -6.69 -1.83
CA GLN A 75 -1.58 -7.30 -1.48
C GLN A 75 -0.34 -6.57 -2.03
N THR A 76 -0.51 -5.61 -2.94
CA THR A 76 0.61 -4.72 -3.29
C THR A 76 1.02 -3.79 -2.15
N ASN A 77 0.14 -3.52 -1.16
CA ASN A 77 0.43 -2.54 -0.12
C ASN A 77 1.59 -2.95 0.80
N PRO A 78 1.67 -4.16 1.40
CA PRO A 78 2.81 -4.55 2.23
C PRO A 78 4.15 -4.39 1.49
N VAL A 79 4.19 -4.77 0.22
CA VAL A 79 5.39 -4.61 -0.62
C VAL A 79 5.75 -3.14 -0.78
N LEU A 80 4.78 -2.30 -1.19
CA LEU A 80 5.01 -0.87 -1.39
C LEU A 80 5.35 -0.15 -0.09
N GLU A 81 4.75 -0.54 1.03
CA GLU A 81 5.02 0.04 2.34
C GLU A 81 6.44 -0.31 2.80
N GLY A 82 6.86 -1.55 2.66
CA GLY A 82 8.23 -1.94 2.97
C GLY A 82 9.28 -1.11 2.22
N TRP A 83 9.10 -0.92 0.91
CA TRP A 83 10.07 -0.24 0.05
C TRP A 83 9.91 1.28 -0.04
N GLY A 84 8.73 1.81 0.25
CA GLY A 84 8.42 3.22 0.02
C GLY A 84 7.94 3.99 1.25
N ASN A 85 7.72 3.33 2.40
CA ASN A 85 7.39 4.00 3.64
C ASN A 85 8.59 4.06 4.58
N ALA A 86 8.57 5.07 5.44
CA ALA A 86 9.62 5.28 6.42
C ALA A 86 9.05 5.95 7.68
N LYS A 87 9.75 5.83 8.79
CA LYS A 87 9.47 6.62 9.98
C LYS A 87 9.90 8.06 9.77
N THR A 88 8.96 8.97 10.02
CA THR A 88 9.20 10.41 10.15
C THR A 88 8.90 10.88 11.57
N VAL A 89 9.25 12.13 11.90
CA VAL A 89 8.91 12.71 13.20
C VAL A 89 7.41 12.65 13.50
N ARG A 90 6.55 12.78 12.47
CA ARG A 90 5.10 12.89 12.63
C ARG A 90 4.35 11.56 12.46
N ASN A 91 4.96 10.56 11.82
CA ASN A 91 4.28 9.31 11.49
C ASN A 91 5.30 8.19 11.35
N ASP A 92 5.08 7.10 12.06
CA ASP A 92 5.96 5.95 12.05
C ASP A 92 5.93 5.17 10.73
N ASN A 93 4.82 5.24 9.99
CA ASN A 93 4.65 4.57 8.69
C ASN A 93 4.22 5.57 7.61
N SER A 94 5.08 6.52 7.28
CA SER A 94 4.80 7.58 6.31
C SER A 94 5.20 7.16 4.90
N SER A 95 4.26 7.19 3.96
CA SER A 95 4.55 6.97 2.53
C SER A 95 5.37 8.13 1.98
N ARG A 96 6.56 7.79 1.44
CA ARG A 96 7.53 8.75 0.89
C ARG A 96 7.53 8.77 -0.64
N PHE A 97 6.42 8.38 -1.25
CA PHE A 97 6.20 8.36 -2.69
C PHE A 97 4.74 8.67 -3.03
N GLY A 98 4.50 9.07 -4.26
CA GLY A 98 3.15 9.14 -4.83
C GLY A 98 2.82 7.87 -5.59
N LYS A 99 1.56 7.47 -5.59
CA LYS A 99 1.07 6.36 -6.41
C LYS A 99 -0.18 6.76 -7.18
N PHE A 100 -0.27 6.30 -8.41
CA PHE A 100 -1.43 6.44 -9.26
C PHE A 100 -1.91 5.05 -9.65
N ILE A 101 -3.13 4.70 -9.27
CA ILE A 101 -3.72 3.40 -9.53
C ILE A 101 -4.77 3.58 -10.61
N ARG A 102 -4.60 2.86 -11.73
CA ARG A 102 -5.61 2.73 -12.77
C ARG A 102 -6.36 1.42 -12.57
N ILE A 103 -7.68 1.49 -12.61
CA ILE A 103 -8.55 0.34 -12.46
C ILE A 103 -9.44 0.29 -13.69
N TRP A 104 -9.48 -0.85 -14.38
CA TRP A 104 -10.28 -1.05 -15.56
C TRP A 104 -11.50 -1.89 -15.26
N PHE A 105 -12.62 -1.45 -15.79
CA PHE A 105 -13.88 -2.17 -15.76
C PHE A 105 -14.26 -2.54 -17.19
N ASN A 106 -14.77 -3.75 -17.38
CA ASN A 106 -15.31 -4.15 -18.67
C ASN A 106 -16.72 -3.54 -18.91
N HIS A 107 -17.28 -3.78 -20.10
CA HIS A 107 -18.60 -3.27 -20.51
C HIS A 107 -19.77 -3.74 -19.61
N ARG A 108 -19.55 -4.76 -18.76
CA ARG A 108 -20.53 -5.24 -17.78
C ARG A 108 -20.30 -4.64 -16.38
N GLY A 109 -19.44 -3.65 -16.25
CA GLY A 109 -19.08 -3.05 -14.97
C GLY A 109 -18.23 -3.96 -14.06
N LYS A 110 -17.65 -5.04 -14.60
CA LYS A 110 -16.79 -5.94 -13.84
C LYS A 110 -15.35 -5.48 -13.86
N LEU A 111 -14.68 -5.60 -12.73
CA LEU A 111 -13.24 -5.35 -12.61
C LEU A 111 -12.47 -6.29 -13.54
N SER A 112 -11.66 -5.74 -14.45
CA SER A 112 -10.97 -6.49 -15.50
C SER A 112 -9.46 -6.37 -15.44
N GLY A 113 -8.93 -5.36 -14.77
CA GLY A 113 -7.49 -5.17 -14.63
C GLY A 113 -7.14 -3.99 -13.74
N SER A 114 -5.88 -3.90 -13.37
CA SER A 114 -5.32 -2.77 -12.64
C SER A 114 -3.86 -2.58 -13.02
N ASP A 115 -3.42 -1.33 -12.96
CA ASP A 115 -2.04 -0.92 -13.15
C ASP A 115 -1.67 0.13 -12.10
N MET A 116 -0.43 0.13 -11.66
CA MET A 116 0.05 1.04 -10.65
C MET A 116 1.33 1.72 -11.08
N VAL A 117 1.33 3.05 -11.07
CA VAL A 117 2.51 3.87 -11.32
C VAL A 117 2.98 4.51 -10.02
N ILE A 118 4.27 4.39 -9.73
CA ILE A 118 4.92 4.97 -8.55
C ILE A 118 5.80 6.12 -9.02
N TYR A 119 5.80 7.22 -8.30
CA TYR A 119 6.58 8.41 -8.64
C TYR A 119 6.99 9.21 -7.40
N LEU A 120 8.00 10.05 -7.59
CA LEU A 120 8.51 10.99 -6.59
C LEU A 120 8.97 10.35 -5.28
N LEU A 121 9.67 9.21 -5.35
CA LEU A 121 10.31 8.63 -4.17
C LEU A 121 11.33 9.63 -3.57
N GLU A 122 11.27 9.84 -2.25
CA GLU A 122 12.22 10.69 -1.51
C GLU A 122 13.60 10.03 -1.42
N LYS A 123 14.41 10.19 -2.49
CA LYS A 123 15.71 9.51 -2.62
C LYS A 123 16.74 9.92 -1.58
N SER A 124 16.66 11.14 -1.04
CA SER A 124 17.58 11.64 0.00
C SER A 124 17.58 10.77 1.26
N ARG A 125 16.46 10.11 1.57
CA ARG A 125 16.31 9.22 2.72
C ARG A 125 17.15 7.93 2.63
N LEU A 126 17.65 7.59 1.46
CA LEU A 126 18.57 6.46 1.26
C LEU A 126 19.95 6.72 1.84
N THR A 127 20.36 7.98 1.92
CA THR A 127 21.73 8.38 2.32
C THR A 127 21.79 9.16 3.62
N PHE A 128 20.66 9.74 4.05
CA PHE A 128 20.60 10.57 5.25
C PHE A 128 19.31 10.33 6.03
N GLN A 129 19.43 10.20 7.35
CA GLN A 129 18.30 10.16 8.28
C GLN A 129 18.57 11.13 9.44
N ALA A 130 17.52 11.91 9.79
CA ALA A 130 17.55 12.70 11.03
C ALA A 130 17.44 11.78 12.25
N GLU A 131 17.88 12.25 13.41
CA GLU A 131 17.97 11.47 14.65
C GLU A 131 16.69 10.72 15.04
N LEU A 132 15.51 11.34 14.84
CA LEU A 132 14.19 10.78 15.18
C LEU A 132 13.52 10.05 14.01
N GLU A 133 14.18 9.94 12.87
CA GLU A 133 13.68 9.30 11.65
C GLU A 133 14.49 8.06 11.30
N ARG A 134 13.98 7.22 10.41
CA ARG A 134 14.76 6.12 9.85
C ARG A 134 14.63 6.06 8.32
N SER A 135 15.48 5.28 7.69
CA SER A 135 15.38 4.98 6.25
C SER A 135 14.14 4.14 5.96
N TYR A 136 13.98 3.67 4.73
CA TYR A 136 12.87 2.81 4.32
C TYR A 136 12.83 1.52 5.12
N HIS A 137 11.62 1.04 5.43
CA HIS A 137 11.43 -0.12 6.31
C HIS A 137 12.11 -1.38 5.80
N SER A 138 12.14 -1.59 4.48
CA SER A 138 12.64 -2.81 3.83
C SER A 138 14.00 -3.27 4.33
N PHE A 139 14.96 -2.37 4.55
CA PHE A 139 16.31 -2.80 4.98
C PHE A 139 16.29 -3.31 6.42
N TYR A 140 15.55 -2.67 7.32
CA TYR A 140 15.41 -3.14 8.70
C TYR A 140 14.66 -4.48 8.74
N MET A 141 13.64 -4.65 7.91
CA MET A 141 12.88 -5.89 7.75
C MET A 141 13.77 -7.04 7.24
N LEU A 142 14.62 -6.80 6.25
CA LEU A 142 15.50 -7.81 5.64
C LEU A 142 16.49 -8.42 6.63
N ILE A 143 16.97 -7.67 7.60
CA ILE A 143 17.95 -8.14 8.58
C ILE A 143 17.33 -8.84 9.80
N THR A 144 16.01 -8.92 9.90
CA THR A 144 15.31 -9.56 11.03
C THR A 144 15.48 -11.08 11.07
N GLY A 145 15.75 -11.70 9.91
CA GLY A 145 15.78 -13.16 9.78
C GLY A 145 14.40 -13.81 9.60
N ALA A 146 13.34 -13.03 9.40
CA ALA A 146 11.98 -13.53 9.19
C ALA A 146 11.87 -14.45 7.96
N VAL A 147 12.62 -14.15 6.89
CA VAL A 147 12.68 -15.01 5.70
C VAL A 147 13.94 -15.87 5.76
N PRO A 148 13.78 -17.21 5.79
CA PRO A 148 14.92 -18.13 5.84
C PRO A 148 15.94 -17.88 4.72
N ASP A 149 17.21 -17.98 5.04
CA ASP A 149 18.34 -17.88 4.12
C ASP A 149 18.55 -16.52 3.42
N ILE A 150 17.64 -15.53 3.57
CA ILE A 150 17.76 -14.26 2.85
C ILE A 150 19.03 -13.51 3.26
N GLN A 151 19.38 -13.53 4.53
CA GLN A 151 20.60 -12.90 5.04
C GLN A 151 21.86 -13.54 4.43
N THR A 152 21.91 -14.85 4.39
CA THR A 152 23.04 -15.60 3.82
C THR A 152 23.13 -15.38 2.30
N LYS A 153 22.01 -15.46 1.57
CA LYS A 153 21.97 -15.28 0.12
C LYS A 153 22.34 -13.86 -0.29
N CYS A 154 21.96 -12.86 0.52
CA CYS A 154 22.24 -11.45 0.26
C CYS A 154 23.52 -10.96 0.96
N LEU A 155 24.28 -11.84 1.64
CA LEU A 155 25.48 -11.52 2.40
C LEU A 155 25.25 -10.40 3.44
N LEU A 156 24.10 -10.45 4.12
CA LEU A 156 23.71 -9.44 5.10
C LEU A 156 24.17 -9.85 6.51
N SER A 157 24.76 -8.90 7.21
CA SER A 157 24.94 -8.96 8.67
C SER A 157 23.59 -8.70 9.36
N SER A 158 23.33 -9.37 10.47
CA SER A 158 22.18 -9.09 11.32
C SER A 158 22.36 -7.81 12.16
N ASN A 159 23.55 -7.26 12.21
CA ASN A 159 23.84 -6.03 12.93
C ASN A 159 23.62 -4.81 12.03
N ILE A 160 22.60 -4.01 12.30
CA ILE A 160 22.25 -2.81 11.51
C ILE A 160 23.39 -1.77 11.50
N TYR A 161 24.21 -1.73 12.51
CA TYR A 161 25.31 -0.77 12.61
C TYR A 161 26.48 -1.05 11.66
N ASP A 162 26.50 -2.21 11.03
CA ASP A 162 27.45 -2.50 9.94
C ASP A 162 27.09 -1.73 8.66
N TYR A 163 25.92 -1.07 8.65
CA TYR A 163 25.38 -0.34 7.51
C TYR A 163 25.14 1.13 7.85
N TRP A 164 26.19 1.93 7.73
CA TRP A 164 26.16 3.34 8.07
C TRP A 164 24.99 4.12 7.44
N TRP A 165 24.63 3.82 6.18
CA TRP A 165 23.60 4.56 5.44
C TRP A 165 22.18 4.36 5.96
N VAL A 166 21.91 3.44 6.86
CA VAL A 166 20.61 3.20 7.49
C VAL A 166 20.67 3.27 9.03
N SER A 167 21.82 3.54 9.60
CA SER A 167 22.03 3.53 11.06
C SER A 167 22.32 4.91 11.66
N GLN A 168 22.03 6.00 10.91
CA GLN A 168 22.28 7.37 11.35
C GLN A 168 21.21 7.90 12.31
N GLY A 169 19.97 7.42 12.18
CA GLY A 169 18.83 7.87 12.96
C GLY A 169 18.26 6.76 13.85
N LYS A 170 16.94 6.82 14.08
CA LYS A 170 16.24 5.85 14.93
C LYS A 170 16.18 4.49 14.24
N ILE A 171 16.65 3.43 14.91
CA ILE A 171 16.66 2.08 14.34
C ILE A 171 15.34 1.36 14.57
N LYS A 172 14.86 1.33 15.83
CA LYS A 172 13.66 0.60 16.22
C LYS A 172 12.45 1.55 16.34
N VAL A 173 11.31 1.10 15.86
CA VAL A 173 10.03 1.81 15.93
C VAL A 173 9.07 0.95 16.75
N ASP A 174 8.57 1.45 17.86
CA ASP A 174 7.78 0.67 18.81
C ASP A 174 6.42 0.22 18.27
N SER A 175 5.90 0.96 17.29
CA SER A 175 4.61 0.67 16.63
C SER A 175 4.74 -0.23 15.40
N ILE A 176 5.94 -0.68 15.04
CA ILE A 176 6.20 -1.51 13.86
C ILE A 176 7.08 -2.70 14.29
N ASP A 177 6.58 -3.90 14.06
CA ASP A 177 7.37 -5.12 14.16
C ASP A 177 7.97 -5.45 12.78
N ASP A 178 9.26 -5.15 12.61
CA ASP A 178 9.95 -5.36 11.33
C ASP A 178 9.99 -6.86 10.92
N TYR A 179 9.89 -7.78 11.88
CA TYR A 179 9.84 -9.22 11.61
C TYR A 179 8.49 -9.61 11.00
N GLU A 180 7.39 -9.22 11.65
CA GLU A 180 6.02 -9.49 11.17
C GLU A 180 5.77 -8.81 9.81
N GLU A 181 6.22 -7.57 9.65
CA GLU A 181 6.09 -6.84 8.38
C GLU A 181 6.87 -7.51 7.24
N MET A 182 8.04 -8.11 7.52
CA MET A 182 8.78 -8.88 6.54
C MET A 182 8.05 -10.16 6.12
N GLU A 183 7.43 -10.87 7.08
CA GLU A 183 6.61 -12.04 6.77
C GLU A 183 5.42 -11.66 5.88
N LEU A 184 4.71 -10.57 6.20
CA LEU A 184 3.59 -10.07 5.39
C LEU A 184 4.03 -9.68 3.98
N ALA A 185 5.16 -8.99 3.84
CA ALA A 185 5.72 -8.64 2.55
C ALA A 185 6.12 -9.89 1.75
N HIS A 186 6.72 -10.88 2.40
CA HIS A 186 7.12 -12.14 1.77
C HIS A 186 5.89 -12.95 1.27
N GLN A 187 4.84 -13.04 2.07
CA GLN A 187 3.57 -13.63 1.65
C GLN A 187 2.97 -12.90 0.45
N ALA A 188 3.00 -11.56 0.49
CA ALA A 188 2.50 -10.74 -0.60
C ALA A 188 3.26 -10.99 -1.92
N TYR A 189 4.58 -11.17 -1.89
CA TYR A 189 5.36 -11.58 -3.06
C TYR A 189 4.88 -12.92 -3.63
N GLY A 190 4.62 -13.91 -2.77
CA GLY A 190 4.09 -15.20 -3.20
C GLY A 190 2.71 -15.11 -3.87
N ILE A 191 1.87 -14.16 -3.45
CA ILE A 191 0.54 -13.91 -4.02
C ILE A 191 0.61 -13.18 -5.36
N LEU A 192 1.54 -12.26 -5.47
CA LEU A 192 1.68 -11.41 -6.66
C LEU A 192 2.38 -12.15 -7.83
N GLY A 193 3.22 -13.13 -7.54
CA GLY A 193 3.94 -13.96 -8.52
C GLY A 193 5.39 -13.53 -8.66
#